data_030f1f47a0af683fe35a2ae0691d8411
#
_entry.id   030f1f47a0af683fe35a2ae0691d8411
#
_cell.length_a   1.000
_cell.length_b   1.000
_cell.length_c   1.000
_cell.angle_alpha   90.00
_cell.angle_beta   90.00
_cell.angle_gamma   90.00
#
_symmetry.space_group_name_H-M   'P 1'
#
loop_
_entity.id
_entity.type
_entity.pdbx_description
1 polymer ?
#
loop_
_entity_poly.entity_id
_entity_poly.type
_entity_poly.pdbx_seq_one_letter_code
_entity_poly.pdbx_strand_id
1 'polypeptide(L)'
;ASRGAIQFNLDVADNEEVQMFLQYFTMDKKGTMEKWLQRAEPQLPYVRAVLASYNLPPDLIVLPFIESGYSTMAYSPVGAGGMWQFMPYTGRRFGLTVNWWVDERRDPYKSTVAAAKYLTKLYQMFGDWNLALAAYNAGEGKISRVMAASGQCDFFDIAKDPKLLKEETRHYVPKFLAVLKIFQNLDSLGFRKINWQAGPNLKEVPVPGGTDLLALSKACELSWEQFRDYNPGFRRQVSPPDRSEEHTSELQSLAYL
;
A
#
# COMPACT_ATOMS: atom_id res chain seq x y z
N ALA A 1 27.36 -7.94 12.13
CA ALA A 1 26.52 -7.21 13.09
C ALA A 1 25.07 -7.55 12.77
N SER A 2 24.39 -8.28 13.67
CA SER A 2 22.95 -8.54 13.59
C SER A 2 22.24 -7.20 13.63
N ARG A 3 21.62 -6.78 12.52
CA ARG A 3 20.68 -5.68 12.54
C ARG A 3 19.55 -6.10 13.49
N GLY A 4 19.41 -5.38 14.60
CA GLY A 4 18.40 -5.66 15.60
C GLY A 4 17.01 -5.84 14.97
N ALA A 5 16.24 -6.74 15.53
CA ALA A 5 14.85 -6.95 15.09
C ALA A 5 14.16 -5.60 15.10
N ILE A 6 13.57 -5.23 13.96
CA ILE A 6 12.79 -4.00 13.84
C ILE A 6 11.61 -4.16 14.79
N GLN A 7 11.59 -3.38 15.85
CA GLN A 7 10.52 -3.42 16.84
C GLN A 7 9.30 -2.69 16.30
N PHE A 8 8.13 -3.24 16.54
CA PHE A 8 6.87 -2.58 16.31
C PHE A 8 6.70 -1.47 17.34
N ASN A 9 6.71 -0.22 16.90
CA ASN A 9 6.76 0.97 17.77
C ASN A 9 5.43 1.73 17.86
N LEU A 10 4.37 1.24 17.22
CA LEU A 10 3.05 1.81 17.38
C LEU A 10 2.44 1.28 18.67
N ASP A 11 2.09 2.22 19.56
CA ASP A 11 1.35 1.91 20.77
C ASP A 11 -0.02 1.39 20.38
N VAL A 12 -0.23 0.10 20.55
CA VAL A 12 -1.48 -0.55 20.09
C VAL A 12 -2.54 -0.30 21.15
N ALA A 13 -3.31 0.76 20.96
CA ALA A 13 -4.46 1.06 21.81
C ALA A 13 -5.39 -0.17 21.89
N ASP A 14 -5.72 -0.56 23.11
CA ASP A 14 -6.65 -1.64 23.38
C ASP A 14 -8.01 -1.05 23.74
N ASN A 15 -8.86 -0.81 22.73
CA ASN A 15 -10.21 -0.29 22.93
C ASN A 15 -11.25 -1.23 22.30
N GLU A 16 -12.52 -0.98 22.58
CA GLU A 16 -13.63 -1.83 22.13
C GLU A 16 -13.70 -1.96 20.61
N GLU A 17 -13.41 -0.90 19.85
CA GLU A 17 -13.42 -0.94 18.39
C GLU A 17 -12.28 -1.81 17.84
N VAL A 18 -11.08 -1.72 18.41
CA VAL A 18 -9.96 -2.58 18.03
C VAL A 18 -10.30 -4.04 18.32
N GLN A 19 -10.90 -4.34 19.48
CA GLN A 19 -11.33 -5.72 19.83
C GLN A 19 -12.43 -6.20 18.87
N MET A 20 -13.38 -5.38 18.51
CA MET A 20 -14.44 -5.72 17.54
C MET A 20 -13.82 -6.11 16.17
N PHE A 21 -12.89 -5.32 15.64
CA PHE A 21 -12.23 -5.66 14.37
C PHE A 21 -11.29 -6.87 14.50
N LEU A 22 -10.65 -7.05 15.65
CA LEU A 22 -9.85 -8.25 15.92
C LEU A 22 -10.71 -9.50 15.82
N GLN A 23 -11.86 -9.52 16.51
CA GLN A 23 -12.82 -10.63 16.46
C GLN A 23 -13.34 -10.81 15.02
N TYR A 24 -13.71 -9.76 14.34
CA TYR A 24 -14.19 -9.81 12.96
C TYR A 24 -13.22 -10.51 12.02
N PHE A 25 -11.93 -10.15 12.05
CA PHE A 25 -10.93 -10.73 11.16
C PHE A 25 -10.41 -12.11 11.61
N THR A 26 -10.50 -12.45 12.89
CA THR A 26 -10.04 -13.74 13.39
C THR A 26 -11.13 -14.81 13.40
N MET A 27 -12.41 -14.41 13.37
CA MET A 27 -13.57 -15.30 13.39
C MET A 27 -14.40 -15.16 12.11
N ASP A 28 -15.14 -14.06 11.96
CA ASP A 28 -16.15 -13.90 10.90
C ASP A 28 -15.52 -13.86 9.49
N LYS A 29 -14.35 -13.26 9.36
CA LYS A 29 -13.60 -13.07 8.10
C LYS A 29 -12.23 -13.74 8.12
N LYS A 30 -12.05 -14.78 8.93
CA LYS A 30 -10.77 -15.49 9.01
C LYS A 30 -10.27 -15.97 7.64
N GLY A 31 -11.13 -16.61 6.85
CA GLY A 31 -10.77 -17.06 5.50
C GLY A 31 -10.42 -15.92 4.54
N THR A 32 -11.00 -14.72 4.74
CA THR A 32 -10.60 -13.53 3.98
C THR A 32 -9.22 -13.07 4.38
N MET A 33 -8.93 -13.03 5.68
CA MET A 33 -7.62 -12.65 6.20
C MET A 33 -6.53 -13.63 5.73
N GLU A 34 -6.81 -14.93 5.70
CA GLU A 34 -5.90 -15.94 5.17
C GLU A 34 -5.58 -15.72 3.68
N LYS A 35 -6.58 -15.40 2.86
CA LYS A 35 -6.38 -15.05 1.44
C LYS A 35 -5.55 -13.78 1.27
N TRP A 36 -5.73 -12.80 2.15
CA TRP A 36 -4.94 -11.58 2.14
C TRP A 36 -3.47 -11.86 2.49
N LEU A 37 -3.22 -12.65 3.53
CA LEU A 37 -1.87 -13.07 3.92
C LEU A 37 -1.17 -13.83 2.79
N GLN A 38 -1.87 -14.75 2.13
CA GLN A 38 -1.34 -15.50 0.99
C GLN A 38 -0.97 -14.59 -0.17
N ARG A 39 -1.83 -13.60 -0.49
CA ARG A 39 -1.58 -12.62 -1.57
C ARG A 39 -0.44 -11.68 -1.23
N ALA A 40 -0.34 -11.27 0.02
CA ALA A 40 0.69 -10.35 0.50
C ALA A 40 2.09 -10.97 0.49
N GLU A 41 2.19 -12.26 0.82
CA GLU A 41 3.44 -12.94 1.11
C GLU A 41 4.57 -12.68 0.09
N PRO A 42 4.37 -12.75 -1.24
CA PRO A 42 5.42 -12.46 -2.21
C PRO A 42 5.90 -11.01 -2.20
N GLN A 43 5.10 -10.09 -1.68
CA GLN A 43 5.36 -8.65 -1.71
C GLN A 43 5.94 -8.12 -0.38
N LEU A 44 5.69 -8.82 0.72
CA LEU A 44 6.08 -8.38 2.07
C LEU A 44 7.58 -8.11 2.21
N PRO A 45 8.52 -8.93 1.68
CA PRO A 45 9.96 -8.64 1.77
C PRO A 45 10.34 -7.31 1.15
N TYR A 46 9.77 -7.01 -0.03
CA TYR A 46 10.03 -5.75 -0.73
C TYR A 46 9.43 -4.55 0.02
N VAL A 47 8.15 -4.66 0.43
CA VAL A 47 7.49 -3.59 1.17
C VAL A 47 8.26 -3.24 2.44
N ARG A 48 8.69 -4.26 3.19
CA ARG A 48 9.52 -4.09 4.39
C ARG A 48 10.85 -3.38 4.09
N ALA A 49 11.52 -3.77 3.01
CA ALA A 49 12.79 -3.16 2.61
C ALA A 49 12.63 -1.68 2.25
N VAL A 50 11.57 -1.33 1.50
CA VAL A 50 11.28 0.07 1.15
C VAL A 50 10.93 0.89 2.40
N LEU A 51 10.05 0.41 3.28
CA LEU A 51 9.74 1.11 4.54
C LEU A 51 11.00 1.38 5.37
N ALA A 52 11.87 0.37 5.50
CA ALA A 52 13.15 0.52 6.20
C ALA A 52 14.08 1.55 5.54
N SER A 53 14.11 1.62 4.21
CA SER A 53 14.94 2.59 3.46
C SER A 53 14.48 4.05 3.67
N TYR A 54 13.24 4.25 4.05
CA TYR A 54 12.66 5.56 4.41
C TYR A 54 12.64 5.81 5.93
N ASN A 55 13.26 4.94 6.75
CA ASN A 55 13.21 4.96 8.21
C ASN A 55 11.79 4.97 8.78
N LEU A 56 10.87 4.31 8.11
CA LEU A 56 9.47 4.19 8.52
C LEU A 56 9.26 2.96 9.41
N PRO A 57 8.29 3.01 10.36
CA PRO A 57 7.92 1.86 11.16
C PRO A 57 7.53 0.66 10.28
N PRO A 58 8.02 -0.54 10.57
CA PRO A 58 7.67 -1.74 9.84
C PRO A 58 6.19 -2.10 9.95
N ASP A 59 5.51 -1.61 10.98
CA ASP A 59 4.06 -1.75 11.21
C ASP A 59 3.21 -1.28 10.03
N LEU A 60 3.71 -0.30 9.27
CA LEU A 60 3.03 0.24 8.09
C LEU A 60 2.88 -0.79 6.95
N ILE A 61 3.55 -1.94 7.05
CA ILE A 61 3.35 -3.09 6.17
C ILE A 61 1.90 -3.62 6.24
N VAL A 62 1.19 -3.29 7.30
CA VAL A 62 -0.21 -3.69 7.51
C VAL A 62 -1.18 -2.84 6.68
N LEU A 63 -0.80 -1.64 6.27
CA LEU A 63 -1.69 -0.70 5.59
C LEU A 63 -2.34 -1.26 4.32
N PRO A 64 -1.64 -1.93 3.40
CA PRO A 64 -2.27 -2.51 2.22
C PRO A 64 -3.29 -3.63 2.53
N PHE A 65 -3.24 -4.26 3.72
CA PHE A 65 -4.28 -5.22 4.11
C PHE A 65 -5.64 -4.53 4.23
N ILE A 66 -5.71 -3.40 4.93
CA ILE A 66 -6.97 -2.69 5.14
C ILE A 66 -7.39 -1.88 3.91
N GLU A 67 -6.47 -1.51 3.03
CA GLU A 67 -6.77 -0.79 1.79
C GLU A 67 -7.32 -1.70 0.69
N SER A 68 -6.70 -2.85 0.47
CA SER A 68 -7.00 -3.68 -0.70
C SER A 68 -6.86 -5.19 -0.47
N GLY A 69 -6.47 -5.62 0.73
CA GLY A 69 -6.01 -7.00 0.97
C GLY A 69 -4.80 -7.35 0.10
N TYR A 70 -3.87 -6.42 -0.09
CA TYR A 70 -2.67 -6.56 -0.95
C TYR A 70 -2.98 -6.83 -2.44
N SER A 71 -4.13 -6.40 -2.95
CA SER A 71 -4.46 -6.57 -4.35
C SER A 71 -3.88 -5.43 -5.20
N THR A 72 -2.96 -5.76 -6.10
CA THR A 72 -2.40 -4.80 -7.07
C THR A 72 -3.44 -4.29 -8.06
N MET A 73 -4.47 -5.09 -8.33
CA MET A 73 -5.54 -4.78 -9.29
C MET A 73 -6.78 -4.15 -8.63
N ALA A 74 -6.76 -3.91 -7.32
CA ALA A 74 -7.88 -3.28 -6.63
C ALA A 74 -8.19 -1.89 -7.20
N TYR A 75 -9.49 -1.63 -7.36
CA TYR A 75 -10.00 -0.35 -7.84
C TYR A 75 -11.29 -0.01 -7.10
N SER A 76 -11.30 1.12 -6.41
CA SER A 76 -12.48 1.55 -5.65
C SER A 76 -13.50 2.29 -6.53
N PRO A 77 -14.78 2.36 -6.12
CA PRO A 77 -15.80 3.13 -6.84
C PRO A 77 -15.45 4.62 -7.01
N VAL A 78 -14.64 5.17 -6.11
CA VAL A 78 -14.20 6.58 -6.17
C VAL A 78 -12.89 6.77 -6.94
N GLY A 79 -12.32 5.70 -7.50
CA GLY A 79 -11.16 5.79 -8.37
C GLY A 79 -9.79 5.58 -7.69
N ALA A 80 -9.76 5.16 -6.42
CA ALA A 80 -8.51 4.73 -5.80
C ALA A 80 -8.03 3.39 -6.41
N GLY A 81 -6.73 3.23 -6.61
CA GLY A 81 -6.18 2.06 -7.32
C GLY A 81 -4.92 1.47 -6.69
N GLY A 82 -4.72 0.18 -6.95
CA GLY A 82 -3.57 -0.59 -6.51
C GLY A 82 -3.63 -1.01 -5.06
N MET A 83 -2.58 -1.68 -4.60
CA MET A 83 -2.57 -2.23 -3.23
C MET A 83 -2.56 -1.15 -2.14
N TRP A 84 -2.03 0.05 -2.43
CA TRP A 84 -1.99 1.21 -1.55
C TRP A 84 -3.18 2.15 -1.70
N GLN A 85 -4.10 1.87 -2.64
CA GLN A 85 -5.33 2.64 -2.91
C GLN A 85 -5.10 4.15 -3.12
N PHE A 86 -4.10 4.50 -3.93
CA PHE A 86 -3.88 5.88 -4.31
C PHE A 86 -5.01 6.43 -5.19
N MET A 87 -5.49 7.63 -4.85
CA MET A 87 -6.21 8.46 -5.81
C MET A 87 -5.27 8.90 -6.94
N PRO A 88 -5.73 9.07 -8.20
CA PRO A 88 -4.86 9.44 -9.31
C PRO A 88 -4.03 10.71 -9.05
N TYR A 89 -4.66 11.74 -8.49
CA TYR A 89 -3.97 12.99 -8.16
C TYR A 89 -2.85 12.77 -7.13
N THR A 90 -3.15 12.07 -6.05
CA THR A 90 -2.18 11.78 -4.99
C THR A 90 -1.05 10.91 -5.52
N GLY A 91 -1.36 9.89 -6.32
CA GLY A 91 -0.34 9.04 -6.94
C GLY A 91 0.63 9.85 -7.81
N ARG A 92 0.14 10.71 -8.68
CA ARG A 92 0.97 11.59 -9.52
C ARG A 92 1.86 12.52 -8.69
N ARG A 93 1.33 13.08 -7.61
CA ARG A 93 2.08 13.96 -6.69
C ARG A 93 3.28 13.26 -6.05
N PHE A 94 3.21 11.94 -5.87
CA PHE A 94 4.29 11.13 -5.30
C PHE A 94 5.05 10.32 -6.36
N GLY A 95 4.94 10.69 -7.65
CA GLY A 95 5.78 10.21 -8.72
C GLY A 95 5.22 9.04 -9.53
N LEU A 96 3.93 8.70 -9.35
CA LEU A 96 3.29 7.64 -10.14
C LEU A 96 2.69 8.20 -11.42
N THR A 97 2.95 7.50 -12.54
CA THR A 97 2.30 7.77 -13.82
C THR A 97 0.94 7.10 -13.86
N VAL A 98 -0.10 7.88 -14.15
CA VAL A 98 -1.46 7.39 -14.37
C VAL A 98 -1.99 8.02 -15.65
N ASN A 99 -2.02 7.24 -16.74
CA ASN A 99 -2.47 7.67 -18.06
C ASN A 99 -3.14 6.54 -18.83
N TRP A 100 -3.34 6.71 -20.15
CA TRP A 100 -3.93 5.71 -21.03
C TRP A 100 -3.13 4.39 -21.10
N TRP A 101 -1.81 4.47 -21.08
CA TRP A 101 -0.88 3.35 -21.28
C TRP A 101 -0.57 2.59 -20.01
N VAL A 102 -0.36 3.34 -18.91
CA VAL A 102 0.08 2.79 -17.64
C VAL A 102 -0.71 3.35 -16.47
N ASP A 103 -0.86 2.53 -15.45
CA ASP A 103 -1.34 2.91 -14.12
C ASP A 103 -0.38 2.37 -13.07
N GLU A 104 0.63 3.18 -12.72
CA GLU A 104 1.69 2.76 -11.79
C GLU A 104 1.22 2.62 -10.34
N ARG A 105 -0.03 2.99 -10.03
CA ARG A 105 -0.64 2.66 -8.74
C ARG A 105 -0.81 1.15 -8.54
N ARG A 106 -0.88 0.41 -9.64
CA ARG A 106 -0.96 -1.06 -9.69
C ARG A 106 0.41 -1.72 -9.59
N ASP A 107 1.48 -0.99 -9.92
CA ASP A 107 2.85 -1.48 -9.80
C ASP A 107 3.22 -1.60 -8.31
N PRO A 108 3.49 -2.80 -7.78
CA PRO A 108 3.73 -2.99 -6.35
C PRO A 108 5.01 -2.28 -5.88
N TYR A 109 6.00 -2.15 -6.75
CA TYR A 109 7.29 -1.56 -6.41
C TYR A 109 7.20 -0.04 -6.40
N LYS A 110 6.74 0.57 -7.48
CA LYS A 110 6.60 2.02 -7.61
C LYS A 110 5.58 2.58 -6.61
N SER A 111 4.44 1.92 -6.46
CA SER A 111 3.41 2.37 -5.52
C SER A 111 3.86 2.27 -4.06
N THR A 112 4.70 1.30 -3.70
CA THR A 112 5.26 1.21 -2.35
C THR A 112 6.23 2.36 -2.06
N VAL A 113 7.08 2.74 -3.02
CA VAL A 113 7.95 3.92 -2.89
C VAL A 113 7.12 5.20 -2.75
N ALA A 114 6.07 5.36 -3.56
CA ALA A 114 5.16 6.49 -3.46
C ALA A 114 4.46 6.54 -2.08
N ALA A 115 4.01 5.40 -1.57
CA ALA A 115 3.39 5.28 -0.25
C ALA A 115 4.37 5.65 0.87
N ALA A 116 5.61 5.19 0.80
CA ALA A 116 6.64 5.55 1.78
C ALA A 116 6.88 7.07 1.81
N LYS A 117 6.97 7.73 0.64
CA LYS A 117 7.09 9.19 0.55
C LYS A 117 5.88 9.91 1.15
N TYR A 118 4.67 9.43 0.86
CA TYR A 118 3.44 10.03 1.36
C TYR A 118 3.32 9.86 2.88
N LEU A 119 3.56 8.67 3.40
CA LEU A 119 3.54 8.38 4.84
C LEU A 119 4.58 9.21 5.60
N THR A 120 5.79 9.36 5.05
CA THR A 120 6.82 10.24 5.61
C THR A 120 6.31 11.68 5.74
N LYS A 121 5.70 12.21 4.67
CA LYS A 121 5.10 13.55 4.69
C LYS A 121 4.00 13.67 5.73
N LEU A 122 3.08 12.70 5.81
CA LEU A 122 1.99 12.74 6.77
C LEU A 122 2.50 12.73 8.21
N TYR A 123 3.49 11.88 8.52
CA TYR A 123 4.09 11.89 9.84
C TYR A 123 4.82 13.20 10.17
N GLN A 124 5.51 13.79 9.20
CA GLN A 124 6.13 15.12 9.36
C GLN A 124 5.10 16.22 9.67
N MET A 125 3.88 16.11 9.11
CA MET A 125 2.81 17.08 9.35
C MET A 125 2.17 16.93 10.71
N PHE A 126 1.96 15.71 11.19
CA PHE A 126 1.12 15.45 12.35
C PHE A 126 1.91 15.00 13.60
N GLY A 127 3.12 14.47 13.43
CA GLY A 127 3.96 13.96 14.52
C GLY A 127 3.40 12.75 15.26
N ASP A 128 2.27 12.20 14.79
CA ASP A 128 1.54 11.08 15.39
C ASP A 128 1.06 10.13 14.31
N TRP A 129 1.24 8.81 14.51
CA TRP A 129 0.87 7.83 13.50
C TRP A 129 -0.63 7.60 13.37
N ASN A 130 -1.40 7.71 14.45
CA ASN A 130 -2.86 7.57 14.37
C ASN A 130 -3.46 8.71 13.53
N LEU A 131 -2.98 9.94 13.72
CA LEU A 131 -3.36 11.10 12.90
C LEU A 131 -2.86 10.98 11.46
N ALA A 132 -1.63 10.49 11.25
CA ALA A 132 -1.07 10.26 9.91
C ALA A 132 -1.87 9.20 9.14
N LEU A 133 -2.26 8.10 9.78
CA LEU A 133 -3.11 7.05 9.19
C LEU A 133 -4.52 7.58 8.90
N ALA A 134 -5.11 8.35 9.81
CA ALA A 134 -6.40 9.01 9.55
C ALA A 134 -6.30 9.98 8.36
N ALA A 135 -5.19 10.72 8.23
CA ALA A 135 -4.93 11.60 7.11
C ALA A 135 -4.66 10.85 5.80
N TYR A 136 -4.06 9.67 5.86
CA TYR A 136 -3.93 8.80 4.68
C TYR A 136 -5.30 8.44 4.09
N ASN A 137 -6.26 8.10 4.94
CA ASN A 137 -7.63 7.77 4.55
C ASN A 137 -8.45 9.01 4.14
N ALA A 138 -8.49 10.05 4.97
CA ALA A 138 -9.39 11.20 4.81
C ALA A 138 -8.78 12.40 4.06
N GLY A 139 -7.47 12.36 3.81
CA GLY A 139 -6.69 13.47 3.29
C GLY A 139 -6.16 14.40 4.39
N GLU A 140 -4.91 14.84 4.22
CA GLU A 140 -4.20 15.70 5.20
C GLU A 140 -4.96 17.01 5.48
N GLY A 141 -5.56 17.62 4.46
CA GLY A 141 -6.32 18.87 4.62
C GLY A 141 -7.58 18.71 5.48
N LYS A 142 -8.23 17.54 5.43
CA LYS A 142 -9.40 17.26 6.30
C LYS A 142 -8.96 17.16 7.76
N ILE A 143 -7.94 16.37 8.05
CA ILE A 143 -7.47 16.16 9.43
C ILE A 143 -6.94 17.48 10.02
N SER A 144 -6.16 18.26 9.26
CA SER A 144 -5.68 19.58 9.72
C SER A 144 -6.84 20.52 10.09
N ARG A 145 -7.90 20.57 9.25
CA ARG A 145 -9.07 21.41 9.56
C ARG A 145 -9.82 20.93 10.80
N VAL A 146 -9.97 19.62 10.96
CA VAL A 146 -10.64 19.05 12.13
C VAL A 146 -9.89 19.36 13.41
N MET A 147 -8.57 19.19 13.42
CA MET A 147 -7.73 19.54 14.57
C MET A 147 -7.83 21.02 14.92
N ALA A 148 -7.76 21.91 13.92
CA ALA A 148 -7.88 23.35 14.13
C ALA A 148 -9.26 23.75 14.66
N ALA A 149 -10.34 23.12 14.19
CA ALA A 149 -11.69 23.45 14.60
C ALA A 149 -12.07 22.88 15.97
N SER A 150 -11.56 21.70 16.34
CA SER A 150 -11.87 21.04 17.61
C SER A 150 -10.90 21.41 18.74
N GLY A 151 -9.69 21.88 18.41
CA GLY A 151 -8.59 22.05 19.36
C GLY A 151 -8.01 20.74 19.88
N GLN A 152 -8.42 19.59 19.31
CA GLN A 152 -7.97 18.26 19.72
C GLN A 152 -6.78 17.81 18.86
N CYS A 153 -5.83 17.14 19.49
CA CYS A 153 -4.61 16.63 18.85
C CYS A 153 -4.45 15.10 18.99
N ASP A 154 -5.42 14.41 19.57
CA ASP A 154 -5.45 12.95 19.68
C ASP A 154 -6.52 12.39 18.74
N PHE A 155 -6.17 11.35 17.97
CA PHE A 155 -7.10 10.74 17.02
C PHE A 155 -8.33 10.16 17.71
N PHE A 156 -8.16 9.45 18.83
CA PHE A 156 -9.28 8.78 19.50
C PHE A 156 -10.24 9.78 20.13
N ASP A 157 -9.75 10.93 20.61
CA ASP A 157 -10.62 12.01 21.09
C ASP A 157 -11.41 12.64 19.94
N ILE A 158 -10.77 12.92 18.81
CA ILE A 158 -11.43 13.41 17.60
C ILE A 158 -12.49 12.41 17.10
N ALA A 159 -12.19 11.13 17.11
CA ALA A 159 -13.06 10.06 16.60
C ALA A 159 -14.33 9.84 17.44
N LYS A 160 -14.38 10.31 18.68
CA LYS A 160 -15.58 10.25 19.54
C LYS A 160 -16.73 11.10 18.99
N ASP A 161 -16.44 12.18 18.26
CA ASP A 161 -17.46 13.04 17.67
C ASP A 161 -17.73 12.66 16.20
N PRO A 162 -18.91 12.06 15.90
CA PRO A 162 -19.25 11.66 14.53
C PRO A 162 -19.45 12.85 13.58
N LYS A 163 -19.53 14.09 14.09
CA LYS A 163 -19.61 15.30 13.26
C LYS A 163 -18.24 15.70 12.70
N LEU A 164 -17.16 15.34 13.37
CA LEU A 164 -15.80 15.68 12.98
C LEU A 164 -15.26 14.78 11.88
N LEU A 165 -15.45 13.46 12.02
CA LEU A 165 -14.98 12.47 11.09
C LEU A 165 -16.10 11.53 10.63
N LYS A 166 -16.08 11.14 9.36
CA LYS A 166 -16.93 10.08 8.82
C LYS A 166 -16.63 8.75 9.51
N GLU A 167 -17.61 7.87 9.57
CA GLU A 167 -17.50 6.53 10.13
C GLU A 167 -16.33 5.74 9.54
N GLU A 168 -16.13 5.81 8.22
CA GLU A 168 -15.00 5.16 7.54
C GLU A 168 -13.65 5.56 8.16
N THR A 169 -13.42 6.86 8.39
CA THR A 169 -12.17 7.36 8.96
C THR A 169 -12.06 7.04 10.46
N ARG A 170 -13.18 7.10 11.20
CA ARG A 170 -13.21 6.73 12.63
C ARG A 170 -12.83 5.27 12.84
N HIS A 171 -13.26 4.37 11.95
CA HIS A 171 -12.94 2.94 12.00
C HIS A 171 -11.59 2.58 11.39
N TYR A 172 -10.97 3.48 10.62
CA TYR A 172 -9.76 3.18 9.86
C TYR A 172 -8.58 2.83 10.76
N VAL A 173 -8.29 3.67 11.75
CA VAL A 173 -7.18 3.43 12.70
C VAL A 173 -7.44 2.20 13.58
N PRO A 174 -8.62 2.03 14.21
CA PRO A 174 -8.93 0.79 14.95
C PRO A 174 -8.78 -0.48 14.11
N LYS A 175 -9.22 -0.44 12.85
CA LYS A 175 -9.06 -1.55 11.90
C LYS A 175 -7.59 -1.84 11.62
N PHE A 176 -6.78 -0.80 11.39
CA PHE A 176 -5.33 -0.94 11.21
C PHE A 176 -4.69 -1.59 12.43
N LEU A 177 -4.99 -1.12 13.63
CA LEU A 177 -4.45 -1.66 14.89
C LEU A 177 -4.86 -3.12 15.13
N ALA A 178 -6.10 -3.47 14.79
CA ALA A 178 -6.56 -4.86 14.89
C ALA A 178 -5.80 -5.79 13.94
N VAL A 179 -5.61 -5.40 12.67
CA VAL A 179 -4.83 -6.19 11.72
C VAL A 179 -3.36 -6.23 12.12
N LEU A 180 -2.82 -5.17 12.70
CA LEU A 180 -1.47 -5.17 13.25
C LEU A 180 -1.33 -6.21 14.39
N LYS A 181 -2.27 -6.27 15.33
CA LYS A 181 -2.30 -7.30 16.37
C LYS A 181 -2.32 -8.71 15.79
N ILE A 182 -3.12 -8.93 14.74
CA ILE A 182 -3.16 -10.22 14.05
C ILE A 182 -1.80 -10.55 13.45
N PHE A 183 -1.20 -9.60 12.73
CA PHE A 183 0.07 -9.79 12.05
C PHE A 183 1.22 -10.07 13.02
N GLN A 184 1.20 -9.49 14.21
CA GLN A 184 2.15 -9.75 15.29
C GLN A 184 1.95 -11.13 15.96
N ASN A 185 0.76 -11.73 15.85
CA ASN A 185 0.35 -12.91 16.60
C ASN A 185 -0.21 -14.02 15.70
N LEU A 186 0.25 -14.13 14.45
CA LEU A 186 -0.30 -15.07 13.45
C LEU A 186 -0.41 -16.51 13.97
N ASP A 187 0.67 -17.01 14.56
CA ASP A 187 0.75 -18.41 15.03
C ASP A 187 -0.26 -18.69 16.15
N SER A 188 -0.31 -17.81 17.16
CA SER A 188 -1.22 -17.97 18.31
C SER A 188 -2.70 -17.80 17.93
N LEU A 189 -2.99 -17.09 16.84
CA LEU A 189 -4.34 -16.90 16.30
C LEU A 189 -4.70 -17.95 15.24
N GLY A 190 -3.84 -18.94 15.01
CA GLY A 190 -4.07 -20.04 14.09
C GLY A 190 -4.02 -19.63 12.62
N PHE A 191 -3.23 -18.64 12.28
CA PHE A 191 -2.88 -18.27 10.89
C PHE A 191 -1.54 -18.91 10.52
N ARG A 192 -1.31 -19.05 9.19
CA ARG A 192 -0.01 -19.55 8.69
C ARG A 192 1.10 -18.51 8.94
N LYS A 193 2.31 -19.02 9.16
CA LYS A 193 3.51 -18.19 9.26
C LYS A 193 3.85 -17.60 7.88
N ILE A 194 4.38 -16.39 7.89
CA ILE A 194 4.85 -15.70 6.68
C ILE A 194 6.18 -16.28 6.24
N ASN A 195 6.27 -16.65 4.96
CA ASN A 195 7.55 -16.95 4.32
C ASN A 195 8.17 -15.64 3.79
N TRP A 196 9.10 -15.08 4.54
CA TRP A 196 9.78 -13.83 4.18
C TRP A 196 10.75 -13.95 2.99
N GLN A 197 10.88 -15.15 2.43
CA GLN A 197 11.71 -15.43 1.24
C GLN A 197 10.84 -15.73 0.00
N ALA A 198 9.54 -15.58 0.08
CA ALA A 198 8.60 -15.96 -0.97
C ALA A 198 8.58 -15.00 -2.18
N GLY A 199 9.30 -13.90 -2.14
CA GLY A 199 9.31 -12.91 -3.23
C GLY A 199 9.87 -13.52 -4.54
N PRO A 200 9.28 -13.14 -5.69
CA PRO A 200 9.82 -13.56 -6.98
C PRO A 200 11.20 -12.93 -7.20
N ASN A 201 12.09 -13.67 -7.84
CA ASN A 201 13.40 -13.13 -8.26
C ASN A 201 13.22 -12.46 -9.64
N LEU A 202 12.77 -11.20 -9.62
CA LEU A 202 12.50 -10.43 -10.83
C LEU A 202 13.68 -9.52 -11.15
N LYS A 203 13.96 -9.37 -12.44
CA LYS A 203 14.90 -8.40 -12.97
C LYS A 203 14.14 -7.27 -13.65
N GLU A 204 14.46 -6.04 -13.32
CA GLU A 204 13.95 -4.88 -14.00
C GLU A 204 14.67 -4.69 -15.33
N VAL A 205 13.91 -4.61 -16.41
CA VAL A 205 14.45 -4.51 -17.78
C VAL A 205 13.83 -3.29 -18.47
N PRO A 206 14.66 -2.37 -19.03
CA PRO A 206 14.17 -1.26 -19.83
C PRO A 206 13.52 -1.77 -21.13
N VAL A 207 12.36 -1.22 -21.44
CA VAL A 207 11.57 -1.60 -22.62
C VAL A 207 11.40 -0.37 -23.51
N PRO A 208 11.84 -0.41 -24.77
CA PRO A 208 11.64 0.67 -25.73
C PRO A 208 10.13 1.01 -25.89
N GLY A 209 9.85 2.25 -26.27
CA GLY A 209 8.48 2.65 -26.57
C GLY A 209 7.90 1.90 -27.74
N GLY A 210 6.60 1.61 -27.68
CA GLY A 210 5.90 0.88 -28.73
C GLY A 210 6.22 -0.62 -28.80
N THR A 211 6.89 -1.19 -27.79
CA THR A 211 7.18 -2.62 -27.73
C THR A 211 5.90 -3.44 -27.57
N ASP A 212 5.74 -4.48 -28.38
CA ASP A 212 4.70 -5.50 -28.20
C ASP A 212 5.04 -6.36 -26.96
N LEU A 213 4.28 -6.12 -25.88
CA LEU A 213 4.50 -6.80 -24.60
C LEU A 213 4.07 -8.27 -24.61
N LEU A 214 3.15 -8.64 -25.53
CA LEU A 214 2.78 -10.04 -25.72
C LEU A 214 3.91 -10.83 -26.40
N ALA A 215 4.56 -10.23 -27.41
CA ALA A 215 5.73 -10.82 -28.04
C ALA A 215 6.91 -10.90 -27.04
N LEU A 216 7.10 -9.85 -26.22
CA LEU A 216 8.12 -9.84 -25.16
C LEU A 216 7.89 -10.96 -24.14
N SER A 217 6.64 -11.13 -23.66
CA SER A 217 6.34 -12.19 -22.69
C SER A 217 6.69 -13.58 -23.22
N LYS A 218 6.35 -13.84 -24.48
CA LYS A 218 6.69 -15.12 -25.16
C LYS A 218 8.20 -15.31 -25.30
N ALA A 219 8.94 -14.26 -25.64
CA ALA A 219 10.40 -14.32 -25.76
C ALA A 219 11.07 -14.60 -24.40
N CYS A 220 10.42 -14.25 -23.29
CA CYS A 220 10.87 -14.54 -21.93
C CYS A 220 10.29 -15.86 -21.36
N GLU A 221 9.65 -16.67 -22.17
CA GLU A 221 9.02 -17.95 -21.79
C GLU A 221 7.94 -17.79 -20.72
N LEU A 222 7.29 -16.61 -20.65
CA LEU A 222 6.18 -16.33 -19.74
C LEU A 222 4.84 -16.42 -20.47
N SER A 223 3.82 -16.95 -19.80
CA SER A 223 2.46 -16.74 -20.26
C SER A 223 2.07 -15.25 -20.14
N TRP A 224 1.06 -14.83 -20.90
CA TRP A 224 0.57 -13.44 -20.80
C TRP A 224 0.05 -13.12 -19.40
N GLU A 225 -0.58 -14.07 -18.73
CA GLU A 225 -1.07 -13.94 -17.37
C GLU A 225 0.08 -13.73 -16.39
N GLN A 226 1.14 -14.55 -16.46
CA GLN A 226 2.33 -14.40 -15.64
C GLN A 226 3.02 -13.06 -15.84
N PHE A 227 3.16 -12.62 -17.10
CA PHE A 227 3.73 -11.32 -17.41
C PHE A 227 2.92 -10.18 -16.79
N ARG A 228 1.58 -10.24 -16.89
CA ARG A 228 0.68 -9.26 -16.29
C ARG A 228 0.71 -9.25 -14.77
N ASP A 229 0.86 -10.40 -14.15
CA ASP A 229 0.96 -10.51 -12.69
C ASP A 229 2.23 -9.81 -12.16
N TYR A 230 3.33 -9.90 -12.92
CA TYR A 230 4.57 -9.19 -12.60
C TYR A 230 4.53 -7.71 -13.00
N ASN A 231 3.75 -7.36 -14.01
CA ASN A 231 3.68 -6.03 -14.62
C ASN A 231 2.24 -5.46 -14.63
N PRO A 232 1.54 -5.40 -13.48
CA PRO A 232 0.12 -5.01 -13.45
C PRO A 232 -0.10 -3.53 -13.79
N GLY A 233 0.95 -2.72 -13.81
CA GLY A 233 0.92 -1.32 -14.21
C GLY A 233 0.62 -1.08 -15.68
N PHE A 234 0.97 -2.01 -16.57
CA PHE A 234 0.65 -1.88 -18.01
C PHE A 234 -0.84 -2.08 -18.25
N ARG A 235 -1.46 -1.12 -18.90
CA ARG A 235 -2.89 -1.14 -19.26
C ARG A 235 -3.14 -1.69 -20.65
N ARG A 236 -2.10 -1.80 -21.49
CA ARG A 236 -2.13 -2.20 -22.89
C ARG A 236 -1.11 -3.29 -23.16
N GLN A 237 -1.28 -3.98 -24.31
CA GLN A 237 -0.31 -4.98 -24.77
C GLN A 237 0.90 -4.36 -25.50
N VAL A 238 0.97 -3.03 -25.48
CA VAL A 238 2.06 -2.26 -26.07
C VAL A 238 2.57 -1.29 -25.03
N SER A 239 3.89 -1.14 -24.88
CA SER A 239 4.50 -0.15 -24.00
C SER A 239 4.16 1.27 -24.46
N PRO A 240 4.16 2.29 -23.56
CA PRO A 240 4.00 3.67 -23.96
C PRO A 240 4.95 4.03 -25.10
N PRO A 241 4.53 4.84 -26.09
CA PRO A 241 5.44 5.33 -27.11
C PRO A 241 6.53 6.22 -26.49
N ASP A 242 7.73 6.19 -27.06
CA ASP A 242 8.78 7.12 -26.67
C ASP A 242 8.28 8.55 -26.90
N ARG A 243 8.47 9.42 -25.94
CA ARG A 243 8.12 10.85 -26.13
C ARG A 243 9.05 11.46 -27.17
N SER A 244 8.46 12.07 -28.21
CA SER A 244 9.20 12.87 -29.19
C SER A 244 10.00 13.97 -28.51
N GLU A 245 11.23 14.02 -28.84
CA GLU A 245 12.36 14.98 -28.81
C GLU A 245 12.37 16.26 -27.95
N GLU A 246 11.32 16.62 -27.19
CA GLU A 246 11.32 17.93 -26.51
C GLU A 246 11.68 17.94 -25.02
N HIS A 247 11.82 16.80 -24.37
CA HIS A 247 12.31 16.74 -22.99
C HIS A 247 13.20 15.51 -22.77
N THR A 248 14.49 15.78 -22.69
CA THR A 248 15.57 14.83 -22.31
C THR A 248 15.46 14.43 -20.85
N SER A 249 14.50 13.58 -20.51
CA SER A 249 14.58 12.70 -19.36
C SER A 249 14.05 11.35 -19.80
N GLU A 250 14.96 10.37 -19.83
CA GLU A 250 14.74 8.98 -20.19
C GLU A 250 13.70 8.32 -19.25
N LEU A 251 12.41 8.51 -19.55
CA LEU A 251 11.36 7.69 -18.98
C LEU A 251 11.21 6.45 -19.84
N GLN A 252 12.20 5.56 -19.77
CA GLN A 252 12.07 4.20 -20.27
C GLN A 252 10.98 3.49 -19.47
N SER A 253 10.08 2.82 -20.15
CA SER A 253 9.18 1.89 -19.49
C SER A 253 9.99 0.72 -18.98
N LEU A 254 9.77 0.32 -17.73
CA LEU A 254 10.46 -0.82 -17.12
C LEU A 254 9.48 -1.99 -17.05
N ALA A 255 9.92 -3.15 -17.44
CA ALA A 255 9.20 -4.40 -17.26
C ALA A 255 9.96 -5.29 -16.27
N TYR A 256 9.22 -6.05 -15.48
CA TYR A 256 9.77 -7.05 -14.56
C TYR A 256 9.67 -8.42 -15.22
N LEU A 257 10.82 -9.07 -15.35
CA LEU A 257 10.98 -10.37 -16.02
C LEU A 257 11.69 -11.37 -15.11
#